data_e9a4abf929ebebd2ccc3d1efe5a13c4d
#
_entry.id   e9a4abf929ebebd2ccc3d1efe5a13c4d
#
_cell.length_a   1.000
_cell.length_b   1.000
_cell.length_c   1.000
_cell.angle_alpha   90.00
_cell.angle_beta   90.00
_cell.angle_gamma   90.00
#
_symmetry.space_group_name_H-M   'P 1'
#
loop_
_entity.id
_entity.type
_entity.pdbx_description
1 polymer ?
#
loop_
_entity_poly.entity_id
_entity_poly.type
_entity_poly.pdbx_seq_one_letter_code
_entity_poly.pdbx_strand_id
1 'polypeptide(L)'
;DMGAMPMKPDPDGPAIQPVRIEADIKRGPGVVNIAAMAMSRLEEPGIGLEDVPHRTLTYSQLRALDMNEDHRPPGREIVIHLTSNMERYMWSFDGVKFSEVTQSIKFYEGERLRLTLINDTMMPHPIHLHGMFFDLVNGGGHHKPRKHTVTVKPADKVSVDITAEHVGDWAFHCHLLYHMHAGMMQVVSVLPAA
;
A
#
# COMPACT_ATOMS: atom_id res chain seq x y z
N ASP A 1 12.15 34.40 -3.34
CA ASP A 1 11.95 33.73 -2.05
C ASP A 1 10.57 33.06 -2.04
N MET A 2 10.47 31.86 -2.62
CA MET A 2 9.23 31.12 -2.58
C MET A 2 9.21 30.36 -1.24
N GLY A 3 8.59 30.98 -0.25
CA GLY A 3 8.42 30.41 1.08
C GLY A 3 7.65 29.08 0.97
N ALA A 4 8.30 28.00 1.43
CA ALA A 4 7.65 26.71 1.60
C ALA A 4 6.40 26.90 2.46
N MET A 5 5.22 26.64 1.88
CA MET A 5 3.99 26.60 2.68
C MET A 5 4.16 25.51 3.73
N PRO A 6 3.85 25.77 5.01
CA PRO A 6 3.90 24.76 6.04
C PRO A 6 2.90 23.65 5.65
N MET A 7 3.41 22.43 5.45
CA MET A 7 2.56 21.25 5.30
C MET A 7 1.67 21.15 6.53
N LYS A 8 0.34 21.12 6.31
CA LYS A 8 -0.59 20.81 7.41
C LYS A 8 -0.20 19.44 7.98
N PRO A 9 -0.12 19.30 9.32
CA PRO A 9 0.14 18.00 9.92
C PRO A 9 -0.95 17.02 9.45
N ASP A 10 -0.51 15.82 9.06
CA ASP A 10 -1.39 14.71 8.71
C ASP A 10 -2.23 14.35 9.95
N PRO A 11 -3.57 14.55 9.95
CA PRO A 11 -4.40 14.23 11.10
C PRO A 11 -4.43 12.73 11.43
N ASP A 12 -3.99 11.87 10.49
CA ASP A 12 -3.83 10.44 10.67
C ASP A 12 -2.38 10.05 11.03
N GLY A 13 -1.49 11.04 11.10
CA GLY A 13 -0.09 10.82 11.49
C GLY A 13 0.00 10.27 12.91
N PRO A 14 0.83 9.24 13.16
CA PRO A 14 1.05 8.74 14.51
C PRO A 14 1.71 9.82 15.37
N ALA A 15 1.25 9.96 16.62
CA ALA A 15 1.90 10.83 17.62
C ALA A 15 3.34 10.38 17.92
N ILE A 16 3.61 9.08 17.70
CA ILE A 16 4.94 8.47 17.76
C ILE A 16 5.22 7.92 16.35
N GLN A 17 6.37 8.27 15.77
CA GLN A 17 6.76 7.74 14.47
C GLN A 17 6.95 6.22 14.58
N PRO A 18 6.28 5.41 13.76
CA PRO A 18 6.45 3.97 13.77
C PRO A 18 7.88 3.59 13.34
N VAL A 19 8.35 2.47 13.83
CA VAL A 19 9.60 1.88 13.32
C VAL A 19 9.41 1.53 11.85
N ARG A 20 10.16 2.18 10.96
CA ARG A 20 10.06 1.96 9.51
C ARG A 20 10.95 0.79 9.09
N ILE A 21 10.36 -0.14 8.37
CA ILE A 21 11.02 -1.29 7.74
C ILE A 21 10.82 -1.15 6.24
N GLU A 22 11.92 -0.97 5.52
CA GLU A 22 11.93 -0.87 4.06
C GLU A 22 13.08 -1.75 3.54
N ALA A 23 12.74 -2.74 2.74
CA ALA A 23 13.72 -3.61 2.12
C ALA A 23 14.44 -2.89 0.97
N ASP A 24 15.70 -3.22 0.74
CA ASP A 24 16.37 -2.81 -0.48
C ASP A 24 15.70 -3.45 -1.70
N ILE A 25 15.39 -2.63 -2.72
CA ILE A 25 14.82 -3.15 -3.95
C ILE A 25 15.86 -4.01 -4.65
N LYS A 26 15.53 -5.28 -4.88
CA LYS A 26 16.38 -6.20 -5.66
C LYS A 26 16.44 -5.74 -7.10
N ARG A 27 17.48 -4.98 -7.44
CA ARG A 27 17.72 -4.52 -8.81
C ARG A 27 18.11 -5.71 -9.71
N GLY A 28 17.60 -5.69 -10.94
CA GLY A 28 17.84 -6.76 -11.89
C GLY A 28 16.95 -6.62 -13.13
N PRO A 29 16.90 -7.65 -13.99
CA PRO A 29 16.12 -7.61 -15.23
C PRO A 29 14.62 -7.37 -15.04
N GLY A 30 14.10 -7.60 -13.82
CA GLY A 30 12.70 -7.40 -13.45
C GLY A 30 12.35 -5.98 -12.99
N VAL A 31 13.33 -5.08 -12.85
CA VAL A 31 13.13 -3.71 -12.37
C VAL A 31 13.73 -2.73 -13.35
N VAL A 32 12.90 -2.07 -14.15
CA VAL A 32 13.35 -1.07 -15.16
C VAL A 32 13.47 0.29 -14.54
N ASN A 33 12.57 0.64 -13.64
CA ASN A 33 12.46 1.98 -13.08
C ASN A 33 12.17 1.93 -11.57
N ILE A 34 12.57 3.00 -10.89
CA ILE A 34 12.18 3.30 -9.51
C ILE A 34 11.73 4.76 -9.51
N ALA A 35 10.58 5.04 -8.95
CA ALA A 35 10.05 6.39 -8.89
C ALA A 35 11.02 7.30 -8.13
N ALA A 36 11.52 8.32 -8.79
CA ALA A 36 12.44 9.29 -8.17
C ALA A 36 11.78 10.04 -7.01
N MET A 37 10.46 10.20 -7.08
CA MET A 37 9.66 10.86 -6.05
C MET A 37 8.24 10.28 -6.08
N ALA A 38 7.87 9.53 -5.06
CA ALA A 38 6.51 9.06 -4.85
C ALA A 38 5.78 9.97 -3.87
N MET A 39 4.58 10.39 -4.23
CA MET A 39 3.74 11.24 -3.40
C MET A 39 2.32 10.69 -3.33
N SER A 40 1.56 11.07 -2.31
CA SER A 40 0.15 10.69 -2.21
C SER A 40 -0.66 11.35 -3.32
N ARG A 41 -1.40 10.54 -4.06
CA ARG A 41 -2.31 10.94 -5.14
C ARG A 41 -3.77 10.62 -4.82
N LEU A 42 -4.11 10.54 -3.53
CA LEU A 42 -5.46 10.19 -3.05
C LEU A 42 -6.53 11.22 -3.41
N GLU A 43 -6.14 12.46 -3.69
CA GLU A 43 -7.05 13.54 -4.12
C GLU A 43 -7.34 13.51 -5.63
N GLU A 44 -6.57 12.76 -6.38
CA GLU A 44 -6.74 12.67 -7.82
C GLU A 44 -7.78 11.60 -8.20
N PRO A 45 -8.54 11.80 -9.29
CA PRO A 45 -9.44 10.79 -9.83
C PRO A 45 -8.68 9.52 -10.29
N GLY A 46 -9.41 8.46 -10.57
CA GLY A 46 -8.86 7.29 -11.24
C GLY A 46 -8.30 7.64 -12.61
N ILE A 47 -7.29 6.91 -13.07
CA ILE A 47 -6.67 7.10 -14.39
C ILE A 47 -7.73 7.00 -15.49
N GLY A 48 -7.74 7.99 -16.39
CA GLY A 48 -8.71 8.12 -17.47
C GLY A 48 -10.03 8.79 -17.06
N LEU A 49 -10.13 9.29 -15.83
CA LEU A 49 -11.28 10.04 -15.31
C LEU A 49 -10.96 11.50 -15.00
N GLU A 50 -9.82 12.00 -15.48
CA GLU A 50 -9.33 13.35 -15.17
C GLU A 50 -10.19 14.44 -15.82
N ASP A 51 -10.60 14.21 -17.08
CA ASP A 51 -11.28 15.19 -17.92
C ASP A 51 -12.74 14.82 -18.27
N VAL A 52 -13.38 13.98 -17.45
CA VAL A 52 -14.78 13.61 -17.67
C VAL A 52 -15.73 14.74 -17.23
N PRO A 53 -16.91 14.89 -17.91
CA PRO A 53 -17.83 16.00 -17.64
C PRO A 53 -18.68 15.84 -16.38
N HIS A 54 -18.37 14.88 -15.53
CA HIS A 54 -19.08 14.61 -14.27
C HIS A 54 -18.10 14.50 -13.11
N ARG A 55 -18.62 14.65 -11.89
CA ARG A 55 -17.81 14.50 -10.67
C ARG A 55 -17.34 13.05 -10.53
N THR A 56 -16.05 12.87 -10.29
CA THR A 56 -15.43 11.59 -9.98
C THR A 56 -15.17 11.46 -8.48
N LEU A 57 -15.30 10.25 -7.96
CA LEU A 57 -14.98 9.93 -6.57
C LEU A 57 -13.48 9.71 -6.42
N THR A 58 -12.87 10.33 -5.40
CA THR A 58 -11.47 10.13 -5.06
C THR A 58 -11.32 9.47 -3.69
N TYR A 59 -10.15 8.88 -3.41
CA TYR A 59 -9.91 8.22 -2.14
C TYR A 59 -9.96 9.19 -0.94
N SER A 60 -9.53 10.44 -1.11
CA SER A 60 -9.58 11.45 -0.07
C SER A 60 -10.99 11.83 0.37
N GLN A 61 -12.00 11.57 -0.47
CA GLN A 61 -13.41 11.87 -0.20
C GLN A 61 -14.13 10.75 0.58
N LEU A 62 -13.55 9.55 0.60
CA LEU A 62 -14.16 8.39 1.26
C LEU A 62 -14.08 8.53 2.78
N ARG A 63 -15.16 8.10 3.46
CA ARG A 63 -15.22 7.97 4.92
C ARG A 63 -15.98 6.70 5.27
N ALA A 64 -15.55 6.01 6.33
CA ALA A 64 -16.34 4.96 6.93
C ALA A 64 -17.56 5.58 7.62
N LEU A 65 -18.70 4.90 7.56
CA LEU A 65 -19.94 5.33 8.25
C LEU A 65 -19.74 5.31 9.77
N ASP A 66 -19.21 4.21 10.26
CA ASP A 66 -18.88 4.02 11.66
C ASP A 66 -17.40 4.32 11.92
N MET A 67 -17.05 4.60 13.17
CA MET A 67 -15.67 4.75 13.59
C MET A 67 -14.92 3.42 13.42
N ASN A 68 -13.65 3.50 13.04
CA ASN A 68 -12.79 2.33 12.97
C ASN A 68 -12.74 1.65 14.35
N GLU A 69 -12.65 0.32 14.38
CA GLU A 69 -12.63 -0.45 15.63
C GLU A 69 -11.32 -0.27 16.42
N ASP A 70 -10.20 -0.20 15.71
CA ASP A 70 -8.88 -0.05 16.33
C ASP A 70 -8.33 1.37 16.12
N HIS A 71 -8.24 2.11 17.22
CA HIS A 71 -7.74 3.49 17.26
C HIS A 71 -6.27 3.61 17.64
N ARG A 72 -5.58 2.49 17.85
CA ARG A 72 -4.17 2.51 18.21
C ARG A 72 -3.34 3.07 17.05
N PRO A 73 -2.31 3.88 17.32
CA PRO A 73 -1.34 4.22 16.30
C PRO A 73 -0.58 2.97 15.88
N PRO A 74 -0.15 2.84 14.60
CA PRO A 74 0.65 1.72 14.17
C PRO A 74 2.01 1.72 14.87
N GLY A 75 2.43 0.55 15.40
CA GLY A 75 3.71 0.40 16.09
C GLY A 75 4.90 0.35 15.14
N ARG A 76 4.69 -0.11 13.89
CA ARG A 76 5.71 -0.12 12.84
C ARG A 76 5.10 0.15 11.47
N GLU A 77 5.94 0.57 10.53
CA GLU A 77 5.60 0.77 9.13
C GLU A 77 6.44 -0.19 8.27
N ILE A 78 5.77 -0.94 7.41
CA ILE A 78 6.42 -1.73 6.36
C ILE A 78 6.19 -1.02 5.03
N VAL A 79 7.28 -0.74 4.31
CA VAL A 79 7.23 -0.13 2.99
C VAL A 79 7.51 -1.19 1.93
N ILE A 80 6.65 -1.28 0.92
CA ILE A 80 6.75 -2.22 -0.19
C ILE A 80 6.67 -1.45 -1.50
N HIS A 81 7.64 -1.70 -2.36
CA HIS A 81 7.70 -1.15 -3.71
C HIS A 81 7.05 -2.10 -4.73
N LEU A 82 6.13 -1.56 -5.53
CA LEU A 82 5.56 -2.24 -6.68
C LEU A 82 6.48 -2.02 -7.87
N THR A 83 7.10 -3.06 -8.36
CA THR A 83 8.18 -3.00 -9.35
C THR A 83 7.85 -3.81 -10.60
N SER A 84 8.42 -3.43 -11.76
CA SER A 84 8.16 -4.14 -13.00
C SER A 84 9.25 -3.99 -14.06
N ASN A 85 9.21 -4.93 -15.02
CA ASN A 85 9.74 -4.76 -16.36
C ASN A 85 8.64 -5.11 -17.36
N MET A 86 8.07 -4.11 -18.02
CA MET A 86 6.95 -4.30 -18.95
C MET A 86 7.36 -5.04 -20.23
N GLU A 87 8.58 -4.81 -20.74
CA GLU A 87 9.08 -5.48 -21.96
C GLU A 87 9.21 -6.98 -21.75
N ARG A 88 9.66 -7.39 -20.55
CA ARG A 88 9.82 -8.80 -20.18
C ARG A 88 8.58 -9.38 -19.52
N TYR A 89 7.56 -8.55 -19.32
CA TYR A 89 6.32 -8.87 -18.61
C TYR A 89 6.59 -9.48 -17.22
N MET A 90 7.46 -8.83 -16.46
CA MET A 90 7.84 -9.22 -15.10
C MET A 90 7.24 -8.22 -14.11
N TRP A 91 6.58 -8.71 -13.08
CA TRP A 91 5.92 -7.93 -12.05
C TRP A 91 6.33 -8.47 -10.69
N SER A 92 6.57 -7.59 -9.72
CA SER A 92 7.14 -8.02 -8.44
C SER A 92 6.87 -7.02 -7.32
N PHE A 93 7.11 -7.45 -6.09
CA PHE A 93 7.26 -6.60 -4.91
C PHE A 93 8.74 -6.51 -4.57
N ASP A 94 9.27 -5.30 -4.33
CA ASP A 94 10.66 -5.03 -3.98
C ASP A 94 11.69 -5.67 -4.95
N GLY A 95 11.30 -5.85 -6.22
CA GLY A 95 12.12 -6.50 -7.24
C GLY A 95 12.15 -8.04 -7.14
N VAL A 96 11.36 -8.65 -6.25
CA VAL A 96 11.29 -10.10 -6.06
C VAL A 96 9.93 -10.61 -6.57
N LYS A 97 9.93 -11.40 -7.64
CA LYS A 97 8.71 -12.06 -8.12
C LYS A 97 8.39 -13.30 -7.28
N PHE A 98 7.14 -13.70 -7.26
CA PHE A 98 6.64 -14.78 -6.37
C PHE A 98 7.46 -16.07 -6.46
N SER A 99 7.90 -16.47 -7.64
CA SER A 99 8.74 -17.68 -7.81
C SER A 99 10.13 -17.59 -7.19
N GLU A 100 10.57 -16.40 -6.76
CA GLU A 100 11.87 -16.15 -6.13
C GLU A 100 11.73 -15.82 -4.64
N VAL A 101 10.51 -15.81 -4.12
CA VAL A 101 10.23 -15.50 -2.71
C VAL A 101 10.77 -16.63 -1.83
N THR A 102 11.59 -16.27 -0.86
CA THR A 102 12.15 -17.21 0.13
C THR A 102 11.62 -16.98 1.55
N GLN A 103 11.04 -15.80 1.79
CA GLN A 103 10.51 -15.43 3.10
C GLN A 103 9.21 -14.66 2.93
N SER A 104 8.23 -14.95 3.81
CA SER A 104 6.99 -14.20 3.88
C SER A 104 7.18 -12.85 4.57
N ILE A 105 6.26 -11.93 4.30
CA ILE A 105 6.11 -10.68 5.06
C ILE A 105 5.51 -11.05 6.42
N LYS A 106 6.18 -10.73 7.52
CA LYS A 106 5.76 -11.16 8.85
C LYS A 106 4.95 -10.09 9.56
N PHE A 107 3.77 -10.47 10.00
CA PHE A 107 2.93 -9.75 10.96
C PHE A 107 2.85 -10.57 12.25
N TYR A 108 2.43 -9.94 13.34
CA TYR A 108 2.24 -10.63 14.62
C TYR A 108 0.78 -10.44 15.09
N GLU A 109 0.21 -11.50 15.63
CA GLU A 109 -1.18 -11.50 16.11
C GLU A 109 -1.45 -10.33 17.07
N GLY A 110 -2.54 -9.60 16.83
CA GLY A 110 -2.91 -8.40 17.58
C GLY A 110 -2.10 -7.15 17.29
N GLU A 111 -1.09 -7.23 16.43
CA GLU A 111 -0.29 -6.08 16.02
C GLU A 111 -1.12 -5.08 15.21
N ARG A 112 -0.94 -3.77 15.51
CA ARG A 112 -1.38 -2.67 14.64
C ARG A 112 -0.18 -2.14 13.89
N LEU A 113 -0.16 -2.27 12.58
CA LEU A 113 0.95 -1.83 11.73
C LEU A 113 0.44 -0.99 10.55
N ARG A 114 1.34 -0.21 9.95
CA ARG A 114 1.13 0.50 8.69
C ARG A 114 1.82 -0.22 7.55
N LEU A 115 1.10 -0.46 6.47
CA LEU A 115 1.65 -0.91 5.21
C LEU A 115 1.61 0.25 4.23
N THR A 116 2.77 0.66 3.73
CA THR A 116 2.92 1.72 2.74
C THR A 116 3.37 1.13 1.42
N LEU A 117 2.58 1.38 0.38
CA LEU A 117 2.80 0.89 -0.98
C LEU A 117 3.30 2.04 -1.84
N ILE A 118 4.42 1.84 -2.52
CA ILE A 118 5.00 2.79 -3.47
C ILE A 118 4.98 2.16 -4.86
N ASN A 119 4.35 2.83 -5.82
CA ASN A 119 4.27 2.31 -7.17
C ASN A 119 5.36 2.89 -8.06
N ASP A 120 6.40 2.10 -8.31
CA ASP A 120 7.52 2.44 -9.20
C ASP A 120 7.23 2.12 -10.67
N THR A 121 6.05 1.60 -10.97
CA THR A 121 5.67 1.17 -12.33
C THR A 121 4.85 2.23 -13.06
N MET A 122 4.64 2.01 -14.35
CA MET A 122 3.83 2.89 -15.21
C MET A 122 2.35 2.48 -15.26
N MET A 123 1.93 1.48 -14.48
CA MET A 123 0.54 0.99 -14.45
C MET A 123 -0.06 1.10 -13.05
N PRO A 124 -1.39 1.30 -12.91
CA PRO A 124 -2.06 1.18 -11.63
C PRO A 124 -2.13 -0.28 -11.19
N HIS A 125 -1.98 -0.51 -9.89
CA HIS A 125 -2.09 -1.84 -9.30
C HIS A 125 -3.12 -1.86 -8.17
N PRO A 126 -4.24 -2.58 -8.32
CA PRO A 126 -5.13 -2.88 -7.21
C PRO A 126 -4.47 -3.97 -6.34
N ILE A 127 -3.99 -3.59 -5.17
CA ILE A 127 -3.31 -4.48 -4.23
C ILE A 127 -4.31 -5.00 -3.21
N HIS A 128 -4.35 -6.32 -3.06
CA HIS A 128 -5.28 -7.06 -2.23
C HIS A 128 -4.55 -7.89 -1.17
N LEU A 129 -5.07 -7.86 0.05
CA LEU A 129 -4.66 -8.71 1.16
C LEU A 129 -5.83 -9.62 1.53
N HIS A 130 -5.57 -10.93 1.59
CA HIS A 130 -6.50 -11.91 2.11
C HIS A 130 -6.55 -11.92 3.64
N GLY A 131 -7.61 -12.45 4.20
CA GLY A 131 -7.77 -12.76 5.63
C GLY A 131 -8.03 -11.59 6.54
N MET A 132 -7.78 -10.36 6.11
CA MET A 132 -7.92 -9.14 6.91
C MET A 132 -8.44 -7.98 6.08
N PHE A 133 -9.09 -7.03 6.77
CA PHE A 133 -9.35 -5.71 6.22
C PHE A 133 -8.26 -4.74 6.68
N PHE A 134 -8.18 -3.61 6.01
CA PHE A 134 -7.31 -2.51 6.38
C PHE A 134 -8.01 -1.17 6.26
N ASP A 135 -7.54 -0.19 7.01
CA ASP A 135 -8.05 1.17 7.05
C ASP A 135 -7.20 2.07 6.15
N LEU A 136 -7.78 2.63 5.10
CA LEU A 136 -7.05 3.53 4.20
C LEU A 136 -6.72 4.84 4.90
N VAL A 137 -5.43 5.16 4.96
CA VAL A 137 -4.93 6.43 5.54
C VAL A 137 -5.13 7.55 4.53
N ASN A 138 -6.26 8.29 4.69
CA ASN A 138 -6.70 9.30 3.73
C ASN A 138 -7.12 10.65 4.37
N GLY A 139 -6.70 10.91 5.60
CA GLY A 139 -7.14 12.10 6.36
C GLY A 139 -8.51 11.93 7.00
N GLY A 140 -9.04 10.71 7.10
CA GLY A 140 -10.34 10.40 7.67
C GLY A 140 -10.40 10.38 9.19
N GLY A 141 -9.28 10.55 9.88
CA GLY A 141 -9.21 10.44 11.34
C GLY A 141 -9.63 9.05 11.81
N HIS A 142 -10.68 8.96 12.60
CA HIS A 142 -11.26 7.70 13.09
C HIS A 142 -12.32 7.11 12.13
N HIS A 143 -12.54 7.69 10.97
CA HIS A 143 -13.47 7.25 9.93
C HIS A 143 -12.76 6.88 8.64
N LYS A 144 -11.58 6.25 8.73
CA LYS A 144 -10.83 5.75 7.57
C LYS A 144 -11.65 4.69 6.84
N PRO A 145 -11.71 4.72 5.49
CA PRO A 145 -12.42 3.69 4.75
C PRO A 145 -11.84 2.31 4.99
N ARG A 146 -12.66 1.36 5.42
CA ARG A 146 -12.28 -0.05 5.58
C ARG A 146 -12.32 -0.75 4.22
N LYS A 147 -11.20 -1.31 3.81
CA LYS A 147 -11.01 -1.94 2.50
C LYS A 147 -10.21 -3.23 2.63
N HIS A 148 -10.21 -4.03 1.58
CA HIS A 148 -9.33 -5.19 1.42
C HIS A 148 -8.53 -5.12 0.12
N THR A 149 -8.83 -4.13 -0.73
CA THR A 149 -8.13 -3.86 -1.99
C THR A 149 -7.97 -2.35 -2.14
N VAL A 150 -6.77 -1.90 -2.48
CA VAL A 150 -6.48 -0.49 -2.74
C VAL A 150 -5.72 -0.35 -4.05
N THR A 151 -6.14 0.59 -4.89
CA THR A 151 -5.45 0.88 -6.16
C THR A 151 -4.35 1.89 -5.92
N VAL A 152 -3.12 1.53 -6.31
CA VAL A 152 -1.94 2.39 -6.26
C VAL A 152 -1.60 2.84 -7.67
N LYS A 153 -1.75 4.13 -7.97
CA LYS A 153 -1.46 4.73 -9.28
C LYS A 153 0.06 4.83 -9.52
N PRO A 154 0.54 5.02 -10.76
CA PRO A 154 1.95 5.28 -11.03
C PRO A 154 2.50 6.45 -10.21
N ALA A 155 3.69 6.30 -9.62
CA ALA A 155 4.34 7.25 -8.71
C ALA A 155 3.49 7.65 -7.48
N ASP A 156 2.48 6.84 -7.13
CA ASP A 156 1.65 7.03 -5.94
C ASP A 156 2.28 6.36 -4.71
N LYS A 157 2.01 6.95 -3.57
CA LYS A 157 2.32 6.41 -2.24
C LYS A 157 1.01 6.28 -1.47
N VAL A 158 0.57 5.06 -1.23
CA VAL A 158 -0.66 4.76 -0.48
C VAL A 158 -0.33 4.03 0.80
N SER A 159 -0.87 4.49 1.92
CA SER A 159 -0.71 3.84 3.22
C SER A 159 -2.04 3.28 3.73
N VAL A 160 -1.97 2.12 4.36
CA VAL A 160 -3.11 1.48 5.03
C VAL A 160 -2.68 1.02 6.42
N ASP A 161 -3.57 1.14 7.40
CA ASP A 161 -3.35 0.62 8.76
C ASP A 161 -4.07 -0.72 8.90
N ILE A 162 -3.37 -1.71 9.44
CA ILE A 162 -3.83 -3.10 9.53
C ILE A 162 -3.74 -3.55 10.99
N THR A 163 -4.80 -4.20 11.49
CA THR A 163 -4.74 -5.00 12.71
C THR A 163 -4.65 -6.46 12.30
N ALA A 164 -3.58 -7.14 12.67
CA ALA A 164 -3.32 -8.53 12.31
C ALA A 164 -4.11 -9.46 13.25
N GLU A 165 -5.35 -9.79 12.86
CA GLU A 165 -6.31 -10.49 13.74
C GLU A 165 -6.22 -12.01 13.63
N HIS A 166 -5.74 -12.56 12.51
CA HIS A 166 -5.87 -13.98 12.22
C HIS A 166 -4.53 -14.62 11.91
N VAL A 167 -4.07 -15.49 12.80
CA VAL A 167 -2.86 -16.32 12.61
C VAL A 167 -3.01 -17.19 11.35
N GLY A 168 -1.96 -17.23 10.54
CA GLY A 168 -1.91 -18.03 9.31
C GLY A 168 -1.14 -17.34 8.19
N ASP A 169 -1.15 -17.99 7.02
CA ASP A 169 -0.51 -17.49 5.81
C ASP A 169 -1.59 -16.95 4.85
N TRP A 170 -1.45 -15.69 4.48
CA TRP A 170 -2.44 -14.97 3.69
C TRP A 170 -1.84 -14.47 2.38
N ALA A 171 -2.56 -14.67 1.28
CA ALA A 171 -2.13 -14.15 -0.01
C ALA A 171 -2.16 -12.61 -0.02
N PHE A 172 -1.10 -12.02 -0.55
CA PHE A 172 -0.95 -10.58 -0.79
C PHE A 172 -0.53 -10.38 -2.22
N HIS A 173 -1.36 -9.73 -3.04
CA HIS A 173 -1.12 -9.71 -4.48
C HIS A 173 -1.80 -8.56 -5.20
N CYS A 174 -1.32 -8.27 -6.42
CA CYS A 174 -2.05 -7.45 -7.37
C CYS A 174 -3.29 -8.20 -7.87
N HIS A 175 -4.46 -7.54 -7.86
CA HIS A 175 -5.72 -8.15 -8.32
C HIS A 175 -5.91 -8.07 -9.85
N LEU A 176 -5.00 -7.47 -10.59
CA LEU A 176 -4.85 -7.71 -12.02
C LEU A 176 -4.20 -9.09 -12.20
N LEU A 177 -4.99 -10.08 -12.61
CA LEU A 177 -4.58 -11.48 -12.60
C LEU A 177 -3.32 -11.75 -13.42
N TYR A 178 -3.15 -11.09 -14.56
CA TYR A 178 -1.92 -11.24 -15.35
C TYR A 178 -0.67 -10.71 -14.65
N HIS A 179 -0.78 -9.63 -13.84
CA HIS A 179 0.33 -9.14 -13.04
C HIS A 179 0.64 -10.09 -11.87
N MET A 180 -0.40 -10.61 -11.21
CA MET A 180 -0.25 -11.62 -10.16
C MET A 180 0.47 -12.86 -10.69
N HIS A 181 -0.01 -13.45 -11.80
CA HIS A 181 0.61 -14.62 -12.41
C HIS A 181 2.03 -14.39 -12.90
N ALA A 182 2.34 -13.18 -13.34
CA ALA A 182 3.69 -12.81 -13.78
C ALA A 182 4.64 -12.46 -12.62
N GLY A 183 4.17 -12.56 -11.36
CA GLY A 183 5.02 -12.49 -10.18
C GLY A 183 4.66 -11.49 -9.09
N MET A 184 3.65 -10.60 -9.29
CA MET A 184 3.24 -9.61 -8.27
C MET A 184 2.34 -10.27 -7.21
N MET A 185 2.93 -11.17 -6.46
CA MET A 185 2.33 -11.93 -5.36
C MET A 185 3.35 -12.19 -4.27
N GLN A 186 2.89 -12.23 -3.02
CA GLN A 186 3.64 -12.53 -1.81
C GLN A 186 2.74 -13.27 -0.81
N VAL A 187 3.34 -13.77 0.25
CA VAL A 187 2.64 -14.31 1.41
C VAL A 187 2.87 -13.38 2.60
N VAL A 188 1.79 -13.04 3.28
CA VAL A 188 1.82 -12.43 4.61
C VAL A 188 1.58 -13.52 5.63
N SER A 189 2.55 -13.77 6.51
CA SER A 189 2.42 -14.70 7.62
C SER A 189 2.11 -13.94 8.90
N VAL A 190 0.94 -14.16 9.47
CA VAL A 190 0.59 -13.68 10.81
C VAL A 190 1.02 -14.74 11.79
N LEU A 191 2.05 -14.43 12.57
CA LEU A 191 2.61 -15.30 13.59
C LEU A 191 1.88 -15.07 14.92
N PRO A 192 1.77 -16.10 15.80
CA PRO A 192 1.24 -15.90 17.15
C PRO A 192 1.98 -14.78 17.88
N ALA A 193 1.25 -14.07 18.74
CA ALA A 193 1.87 -13.11 19.68
C ALA A 193 2.93 -13.82 20.55
N ALA A 194 4.06 -13.16 20.78
CA ALA A 194 5.15 -13.70 21.61
C ALA A 194 4.80 -13.67 23.10
#